data_6982b76306b3a8978c2e20f3595d1f0d
#
_entry.id   6982b76306b3a8978c2e20f3595d1f0d
#
_cell.length_a   1.000
_cell.length_b   1.000
_cell.length_c   1.000
_cell.angle_alpha   90.00
_cell.angle_beta   90.00
_cell.angle_gamma   90.00
#
_symmetry.space_group_name_H-M   'P 1'
#
loop_
_entity.id
_entity.type
_entity.pdbx_description
1 polymer ?
#
loop_
_entity_poly.entity_id
_entity_poly.type
_entity_poly.pdbx_seq_one_letter_code
_entity_poly.pdbx_strand_id
1 'polypeptide(L)'
;MAEKNRYGQYFTIGVIADFMVSLIKHPKDSRVLEPSCGKGVFLDKLKEHDFTDVSAYEIDPTLGASHDFIKFRSFLSVPTTERYDVVIGNPPYIRWKNIEPELKAELETCDLWNRYFNSLCDYLFIFILKSIEHLND
;
A
#
# COMPACT_ATOMS: atom_id res chain seq x y z
N MET A 1 -10.28 -26.12 -2.80
CA MET A 1 -9.98 -25.29 -1.62
C MET A 1 -9.70 -23.88 -2.09
N ALA A 2 -10.22 -22.89 -1.38
CA ALA A 2 -9.84 -21.52 -1.66
C ALA A 2 -8.33 -21.33 -1.40
N GLU A 3 -7.64 -20.68 -2.32
CA GLU A 3 -6.24 -20.34 -2.16
C GLU A 3 -6.06 -19.46 -0.91
N LYS A 4 -5.06 -19.79 -0.08
CA LYS A 4 -4.81 -19.04 1.14
C LYS A 4 -4.40 -17.61 0.78
N ASN A 5 -5.12 -16.63 1.31
CA ASN A 5 -4.80 -15.21 1.12
C ASN A 5 -3.59 -14.82 1.97
N ARG A 6 -2.41 -15.19 1.48
CA ARG A 6 -1.13 -15.05 2.17
C ARG A 6 -0.78 -13.60 2.50
N TYR A 7 -1.14 -12.68 1.63
CA TYR A 7 -0.78 -11.27 1.74
C TYR A 7 -1.91 -10.37 2.24
N GLY A 8 -3.03 -10.95 2.67
CA GLY A 8 -4.19 -10.18 3.15
C GLY A 8 -4.83 -9.31 2.06
N GLN A 9 -4.77 -9.76 0.82
CA GLN A 9 -5.25 -9.01 -0.35
C GLN A 9 -6.78 -9.11 -0.46
N TYR A 10 -7.41 -7.95 -0.58
CA TYR A 10 -8.82 -7.78 -0.92
C TYR A 10 -8.92 -6.74 -2.02
N PHE A 11 -9.27 -7.16 -3.22
CA PHE A 11 -9.29 -6.29 -4.39
C PHE A 11 -10.47 -5.33 -4.34
N THR A 12 -10.17 -4.04 -4.53
CA THR A 12 -11.18 -2.99 -4.55
C THR A 12 -11.89 -2.96 -5.90
N ILE A 13 -13.21 -2.80 -5.89
CA ILE A 13 -13.98 -2.62 -7.14
C ILE A 13 -13.79 -1.20 -7.69
N GLY A 14 -13.86 -1.08 -9.03
CA GLY A 14 -13.51 0.16 -9.73
C GLY A 14 -14.32 1.38 -9.31
N VAL A 15 -15.62 1.24 -9.02
CA VAL A 15 -16.47 2.36 -8.60
C VAL A 15 -16.07 2.92 -7.23
N ILE A 16 -15.61 2.07 -6.32
CA ILE A 16 -15.11 2.50 -5.01
C ILE A 16 -13.76 3.23 -5.17
N ALA A 17 -12.86 2.67 -5.96
CA ALA A 17 -11.57 3.31 -6.25
C ALA A 17 -11.76 4.68 -6.92
N ASP A 18 -12.68 4.78 -7.87
CA ASP A 18 -13.01 6.04 -8.55
C ASP A 18 -13.54 7.08 -7.57
N PHE A 19 -14.47 6.70 -6.70
CA PHE A 19 -14.99 7.58 -5.66
C PHE A 19 -13.88 8.07 -4.73
N MET A 20 -13.01 7.17 -4.26
CA MET A 20 -11.89 7.54 -3.36
C MET A 20 -10.92 8.50 -4.04
N VAL A 21 -10.55 8.26 -5.30
CA VAL A 21 -9.68 9.16 -6.08
C VAL A 21 -10.34 10.54 -6.27
N SER A 22 -11.66 10.59 -6.48
CA SER A 22 -12.40 11.86 -6.61
C SER A 22 -12.36 12.74 -5.36
N LEU A 23 -12.06 12.17 -4.19
CA LEU A 23 -11.92 12.90 -2.93
C LEU A 23 -10.58 13.63 -2.79
N ILE A 24 -9.60 13.34 -3.63
CA ILE A 24 -8.27 13.98 -3.57
C ILE A 24 -8.41 15.45 -3.98
N LYS A 25 -8.03 16.35 -3.07
CA LYS A 25 -8.08 17.81 -3.27
C LYS A 25 -6.77 18.42 -3.78
N HIS A 26 -5.71 17.64 -3.81
CA HIS A 26 -4.39 18.08 -4.26
C HIS A 26 -4.34 18.30 -5.78
N PRO A 27 -3.41 19.16 -6.26
CA PRO A 27 -3.15 19.33 -7.70
C PRO A 27 -2.79 18.03 -8.39
N LYS A 28 -3.02 17.97 -9.71
CA LYS A 28 -2.82 16.73 -10.49
C LYS A 28 -1.35 16.33 -10.68
N ASP A 29 -0.42 17.24 -10.47
CA ASP A 29 1.03 17.02 -10.47
C ASP A 29 1.59 16.69 -9.07
N SER A 30 0.73 16.55 -8.05
CA SER A 30 1.14 16.11 -6.72
C SER A 30 1.69 14.69 -6.75
N ARG A 31 2.65 14.40 -5.87
CA ARG A 31 3.21 13.04 -5.72
C ARG A 31 2.23 12.15 -4.96
N VAL A 32 1.74 11.13 -5.64
CA VAL A 32 0.76 10.16 -5.10
C VAL A 32 1.42 8.80 -4.91
N LEU A 33 1.18 8.17 -3.77
CA LEU A 33 1.63 6.82 -3.46
C LEU A 33 0.45 5.86 -3.31
N GLU A 34 0.53 4.70 -3.99
CA GLU A 34 -0.27 3.50 -3.69
C GLU A 34 0.67 2.42 -3.10
N PRO A 35 0.62 2.17 -1.79
CA PRO A 35 1.60 1.32 -1.13
C PRO A 35 1.37 -0.19 -1.30
N SER A 36 0.21 -0.61 -1.83
CA SER A 36 -0.18 -2.01 -2.01
C SER A 36 -1.15 -2.16 -3.17
N CYS A 37 -0.67 -1.88 -4.39
CA CYS A 37 -1.54 -1.58 -5.52
C CYS A 37 -2.33 -2.79 -6.09
N GLY A 38 -1.99 -4.02 -5.71
CA GLY A 38 -2.68 -5.20 -6.21
C GLY A 38 -2.70 -5.26 -7.73
N LYS A 39 -3.89 -5.40 -8.29
CA LYS A 39 -4.10 -5.42 -9.75
C LYS A 39 -4.13 -4.03 -10.40
N GLY A 40 -3.92 -2.96 -9.64
CA GLY A 40 -3.75 -1.61 -10.17
C GLY A 40 -5.04 -0.80 -10.36
N VAL A 41 -6.15 -1.16 -9.70
CA VAL A 41 -7.41 -0.44 -9.85
C VAL A 41 -7.31 1.04 -9.47
N PHE A 42 -6.61 1.37 -8.38
CA PHE A 42 -6.37 2.77 -8.01
C PHE A 42 -5.47 3.49 -9.01
N LEU A 43 -4.48 2.79 -9.57
CA LEU A 43 -3.58 3.36 -10.59
C LEU A 43 -4.34 3.72 -11.86
N ASP A 44 -5.28 2.86 -12.29
CA ASP A 44 -6.16 3.15 -13.42
C ASP A 44 -6.99 4.41 -13.15
N LYS A 45 -7.58 4.50 -11.95
CA LYS A 45 -8.42 5.65 -11.59
C LYS A 45 -7.62 6.94 -11.42
N LEU A 46 -6.42 6.87 -10.83
CA LEU A 46 -5.52 8.02 -10.77
C LEU A 46 -5.18 8.55 -12.17
N LYS A 47 -4.91 7.66 -13.12
CA LYS A 47 -4.66 8.03 -14.53
C LYS A 47 -5.91 8.65 -15.17
N GLU A 48 -7.08 8.06 -14.98
CA GLU A 48 -8.35 8.60 -15.50
C GLU A 48 -8.67 9.99 -14.94
N HIS A 49 -8.21 10.29 -13.70
CA HIS A 49 -8.34 11.60 -13.06
C HIS A 49 -7.14 12.54 -13.30
N ASP A 50 -6.27 12.22 -14.27
CA ASP A 50 -5.14 13.05 -14.73
C ASP A 50 -4.00 13.26 -13.71
N PHE A 51 -3.86 12.39 -12.72
CA PHE A 51 -2.68 12.42 -11.85
C PHE A 51 -1.45 11.90 -12.60
N THR A 52 -0.35 12.67 -12.58
CA THR A 52 0.82 12.44 -13.44
C THR A 52 2.06 11.92 -12.73
N ASP A 53 2.15 12.09 -11.40
CA ASP A 53 3.27 11.63 -10.58
C ASP A 53 2.79 10.59 -9.56
N VAL A 54 2.73 9.32 -10.01
CA VAL A 54 2.22 8.20 -9.22
C VAL A 54 3.32 7.16 -9.00
N SER A 55 3.53 6.79 -7.74
CA SER A 55 4.39 5.68 -7.34
C SER A 55 3.55 4.54 -6.77
N ALA A 56 3.96 3.30 -7.04
CA ALA A 56 3.22 2.13 -6.57
C ALA A 56 4.14 0.99 -6.13
N TYR A 57 3.74 0.30 -5.09
CA TYR A 57 4.39 -0.91 -4.57
C TYR A 57 3.42 -2.07 -4.52
N GLU A 58 3.92 -3.27 -4.80
CA GLU A 58 3.20 -4.54 -4.62
C GLU A 58 4.19 -5.62 -4.18
N ILE A 59 3.84 -6.36 -3.15
CA ILE A 59 4.70 -7.43 -2.62
C ILE A 59 4.59 -8.73 -3.45
N ASP A 60 3.46 -8.95 -4.11
CA ASP A 60 3.16 -10.18 -4.84
C ASP A 60 3.46 -10.03 -6.35
N PRO A 61 4.63 -10.49 -6.82
CA PRO A 61 4.98 -10.36 -8.23
C PRO A 61 4.13 -11.24 -9.16
N THR A 62 3.37 -12.21 -8.61
CA THR A 62 2.51 -13.10 -9.41
C THR A 62 1.29 -12.38 -9.99
N LEU A 63 0.92 -11.22 -9.44
CA LEU A 63 -0.18 -10.41 -9.97
C LEU A 63 0.14 -9.76 -11.32
N GLY A 64 1.42 -9.69 -11.68
CA GLY A 64 1.88 -9.03 -12.91
C GLY A 64 1.79 -7.50 -12.84
N ALA A 65 2.54 -6.83 -13.71
CA ALA A 65 2.56 -5.37 -13.76
C ALA A 65 1.45 -4.85 -14.68
N SER A 66 0.38 -4.29 -14.12
CA SER A 66 -0.64 -3.56 -14.89
C SER A 66 -0.10 -2.21 -15.38
N HIS A 67 0.91 -1.66 -14.71
CA HIS A 67 1.62 -0.43 -15.02
C HIS A 67 3.13 -0.67 -14.90
N ASP A 68 3.92 -0.08 -15.78
CA ASP A 68 5.38 -0.29 -15.85
C ASP A 68 6.16 0.34 -14.67
N PHE A 69 5.56 1.29 -13.95
CA PHE A 69 6.17 1.94 -12.79
C PHE A 69 5.92 1.22 -11.46
N ILE A 70 5.18 0.11 -11.43
CA ILE A 70 4.99 -0.70 -10.21
C ILE A 70 6.32 -1.31 -9.77
N LYS A 71 6.69 -1.06 -8.51
CA LYS A 71 7.86 -1.67 -7.88
C LYS A 71 7.43 -2.88 -7.06
N PHE A 72 7.86 -4.07 -7.47
CA PHE A 72 7.56 -5.32 -6.76
C PHE A 72 8.49 -5.50 -5.56
N ARG A 73 8.09 -4.90 -4.45
CA ARG A 73 8.74 -5.04 -3.15
C ARG A 73 7.77 -4.66 -2.06
N SER A 74 8.06 -5.08 -0.83
CA SER A 74 7.28 -4.63 0.31
C SER A 74 7.41 -3.13 0.52
N PHE A 75 6.28 -2.46 0.71
CA PHE A 75 6.25 -1.05 1.11
C PHE A 75 6.96 -0.82 2.45
N LEU A 76 6.93 -1.79 3.37
CA LEU A 76 7.58 -1.67 4.67
C LEU A 76 9.11 -1.54 4.56
N SER A 77 9.70 -1.96 3.45
CA SER A 77 11.14 -1.84 3.18
C SER A 77 11.54 -0.51 2.52
N VAL A 78 10.58 0.34 2.16
CA VAL A 78 10.84 1.63 1.49
C VAL A 78 11.36 2.64 2.51
N PRO A 79 12.49 3.34 2.22
CA PRO A 79 13.02 4.37 3.12
C PRO A 79 12.04 5.54 3.29
N THR A 80 11.88 6.04 4.51
CA THR A 80 11.00 7.17 4.83
C THR A 80 11.51 8.52 4.30
N THR A 81 12.66 8.53 3.65
CA THR A 81 13.17 9.70 2.91
C THR A 81 12.35 9.99 1.64
N GLU A 82 11.64 8.99 1.10
CA GLU A 82 10.70 9.21 0.01
C GLU A 82 9.40 9.78 0.56
N ARG A 83 9.04 10.99 0.09
CA ARG A 83 7.88 11.75 0.58
C ARG A 83 6.84 11.95 -0.50
N TYR A 84 5.59 11.99 -0.08
CA TYR A 84 4.41 12.08 -0.95
C TYR A 84 3.42 13.10 -0.42
N ASP A 85 2.61 13.67 -1.31
CA ASP A 85 1.54 14.60 -0.95
C ASP A 85 0.25 13.85 -0.61
N VAL A 86 0.06 12.68 -1.23
CA VAL A 86 -1.13 11.83 -1.06
C VAL A 86 -0.69 10.37 -0.96
N VAL A 87 -1.29 9.65 -0.02
CA VAL A 87 -1.25 8.18 0.01
C VAL A 87 -2.68 7.68 -0.12
N ILE A 88 -2.92 6.81 -1.07
CA ILE A 88 -4.25 6.24 -1.34
C ILE A 88 -4.12 4.75 -1.64
N GLY A 89 -5.09 3.97 -1.18
CA GLY A 89 -5.13 2.54 -1.46
C GLY A 89 -6.03 1.79 -0.50
N ASN A 90 -6.04 0.46 -0.67
CA ASN A 90 -6.67 -0.48 0.24
C ASN A 90 -5.57 -1.38 0.81
N PRO A 91 -5.03 -1.07 2.01
CA PRO A 91 -3.90 -1.82 2.56
C PRO A 91 -4.30 -3.25 2.95
N PRO A 92 -3.31 -4.17 3.07
CA PRO A 92 -3.60 -5.56 3.40
C PRO A 92 -4.14 -5.74 4.82
N TYR A 93 -5.05 -6.72 4.98
CA TYR A 93 -5.69 -7.07 6.25
C TYR A 93 -5.23 -8.46 6.69
N ILE A 94 -4.23 -8.53 7.60
CA ILE A 94 -3.78 -9.78 8.20
C ILE A 94 -3.71 -9.61 9.71
N ARG A 95 -4.45 -10.43 10.45
CA ARG A 95 -4.32 -10.47 11.91
C ARG A 95 -2.96 -11.06 12.29
N TRP A 96 -2.34 -10.56 13.36
CA TRP A 96 -1.04 -11.00 13.84
C TRP A 96 -0.85 -12.52 13.85
N LYS A 97 -1.82 -13.25 14.37
CA LYS A 97 -1.77 -14.71 14.46
C LYS A 97 -1.71 -15.43 13.10
N ASN A 98 -2.12 -14.76 12.04
CA ASN A 98 -2.22 -15.31 10.69
C ASN A 98 -1.09 -14.82 9.77
N ILE A 99 -0.19 -13.95 10.25
CA ILE A 99 0.94 -13.46 9.45
C ILE A 99 1.93 -14.61 9.26
N GLU A 100 2.31 -14.85 8.00
CA GLU A 100 3.31 -15.86 7.66
C GLU A 100 4.68 -15.54 8.25
N PRO A 101 5.52 -16.54 8.57
CA PRO A 101 6.82 -16.33 9.20
C PRO A 101 7.75 -15.36 8.44
N GLU A 102 7.73 -15.40 7.10
CA GLU A 102 8.54 -14.53 6.26
C GLU A 102 8.14 -13.05 6.40
N LEU A 103 6.82 -12.77 6.47
CA LEU A 103 6.31 -11.42 6.71
C LEU A 103 6.57 -10.95 8.14
N LYS A 104 6.54 -11.86 9.12
CA LYS A 104 6.93 -11.53 10.51
C LYS A 104 8.39 -11.15 10.60
N ALA A 105 9.27 -11.90 9.95
CA ALA A 105 10.71 -11.59 9.89
C ALA A 105 10.97 -10.21 9.26
N GLU A 106 10.20 -9.84 8.24
CA GLU A 106 10.29 -8.52 7.64
C GLU A 106 9.83 -7.42 8.60
N LEU A 107 8.72 -7.63 9.33
CA LEU A 107 8.23 -6.69 10.33
C LEU A 107 9.26 -6.43 11.43
N GLU A 108 10.01 -7.45 11.85
CA GLU A 108 11.07 -7.31 12.86
C GLU A 108 12.21 -6.37 12.42
N THR A 109 12.38 -6.16 11.12
CA THR A 109 13.34 -5.18 10.58
C THR A 109 12.79 -3.76 10.47
N CYS A 110 11.51 -3.57 10.72
CA CYS A 110 10.85 -2.28 10.61
C CYS A 110 10.88 -1.53 11.95
N ASP A 111 11.58 -0.39 12.01
CA ASP A 111 11.70 0.42 13.23
C ASP A 111 10.35 0.86 13.80
N LEU A 112 9.40 1.20 12.94
CA LEU A 112 8.06 1.59 13.36
C LEU A 112 7.33 0.43 14.05
N TRP A 113 7.45 -0.76 13.49
CA TRP A 113 6.88 -1.96 14.09
C TRP A 113 7.48 -2.19 15.47
N ASN A 114 8.80 -2.18 15.60
CA ASN A 114 9.49 -2.41 16.86
C ASN A 114 9.15 -1.36 17.92
N ARG A 115 8.87 -0.12 17.50
CA ARG A 115 8.52 0.99 18.39
C ARG A 115 7.09 0.94 18.90
N TYR A 116 6.14 0.57 18.06
CA TYR A 116 4.71 0.69 18.34
C TYR A 116 3.96 -0.63 18.48
N PHE A 117 4.60 -1.75 18.15
CA PHE A 117 3.95 -3.06 18.20
C PHE A 117 3.52 -3.43 19.62
N ASN A 118 2.31 -3.98 19.68
CA ASN A 118 1.83 -4.76 20.81
C ASN A 118 0.95 -5.91 20.29
N SER A 119 0.55 -6.83 21.14
CA SER A 119 -0.20 -8.03 20.75
C SER A 119 -1.59 -7.78 20.13
N LEU A 120 -2.06 -6.53 20.14
CA LEU A 120 -3.33 -6.10 19.53
C LEU A 120 -3.16 -5.54 18.12
N CYS A 121 -1.90 -5.25 17.71
CA CYS A 121 -1.61 -4.73 16.38
C CYS A 121 -1.75 -5.82 15.33
N ASP A 122 -2.19 -5.43 14.15
CA ASP A 122 -2.21 -6.26 12.96
C ASP A 122 -1.38 -5.62 11.83
N TYR A 123 -1.34 -6.30 10.67
CA TYR A 123 -0.56 -5.84 9.53
C TYR A 123 -1.06 -4.51 8.95
N LEU A 124 -2.37 -4.25 9.02
CA LEU A 124 -2.97 -2.98 8.61
C LEU A 124 -2.41 -1.80 9.41
N PHE A 125 -2.22 -1.97 10.70
CA PHE A 125 -1.75 -0.91 11.59
C PHE A 125 -0.39 -0.35 11.15
N ILE A 126 0.57 -1.23 10.84
CA ILE A 126 1.90 -0.78 10.41
C ILE A 126 1.87 -0.09 9.04
N PHE A 127 0.99 -0.54 8.12
CA PHE A 127 0.80 0.15 6.84
C PHE A 127 0.31 1.58 7.01
N ILE A 128 -0.64 1.80 7.92
CA ILE A 128 -1.16 3.15 8.21
C ILE A 128 -0.06 4.03 8.80
N LEU A 129 0.67 3.55 9.81
CA LEU A 129 1.76 4.32 10.42
C LEU A 129 2.84 4.68 9.41
N LYS A 130 3.27 3.72 8.61
CA LYS A 130 4.29 3.94 7.60
C LYS A 130 3.82 4.91 6.51
N SER A 131 2.56 4.82 6.11
CA SER A 131 1.96 5.78 5.16
C SER A 131 2.01 7.21 5.69
N ILE A 132 1.70 7.40 6.98
CA ILE A 132 1.78 8.71 7.63
C ILE A 132 3.21 9.26 7.61
N GLU A 133 4.21 8.40 7.89
CA GLU A 133 5.62 8.83 7.87
C GLU A 133 6.13 9.22 6.48
N HIS A 134 5.50 8.74 5.42
CA HIS A 134 5.82 9.12 4.05
C HIS A 134 5.10 10.40 3.57
N LEU A 135 4.14 10.92 4.32
CA LEU A 135 3.44 12.15 3.94
C LEU A 135 4.31 13.40 4.17
N ASN A 136 4.19 14.34 3.25
CA ASN A 136 4.67 15.70 3.44
C ASN A 136 3.86 16.41 4.54
N ASP A 137 4.45 17.42 5.16
CA ASP A 137 3.80 18.26 6.17
C ASP A 137 2.67 19.11 5.56
#